data_1bedccd5ea72d52a1c85deb6392c0b2f
#
_entry.id   1bedccd5ea72d52a1c85deb6392c0b2f
#
_cell.length_a   1.000
_cell.length_b   1.000
_cell.length_c   1.000
_cell.angle_alpha   90.00
_cell.angle_beta   90.00
_cell.angle_gamma   90.00
#
_symmetry.space_group_name_H-M   'P 1'
#
loop_
_entity.id
_entity.type
_entity.pdbx_description
1 polymer ?
#
loop_
_entity_poly.entity_id
_entity_poly.type
_entity_poly.pdbx_seq_one_letter_code
_entity_poly.pdbx_strand_id
1 'polypeptide(L)'
;MAFVSMSITGMTCDHCARSAQDALNALPGVSASVSFARAQARIETTGETDAAMLVKAVESKGFGASLETATDEIGERKTGNQLRVAIVGTGSGAFAAAIKAAEEGAVVTLVEGADVIGGTCVNVGCVPSKIMIRGAHIAHMQVHHSFDGIAQNQPAIDRAALVRQQQTRVEEPRHAKYEQILADNPGINLIRGWARFEDAHTLSVTGADGEKKTVIADRLLIVTNARPAIPDIPGLSDTPNWTSTEALVAEQMPKHLAIIGGSVVALELAQAYLHLGAEVIILARSVQLSKEDPALGAALVRIFEEEGARVLLNTVPDEVTHDGRDFILTSQAGVIRADRLLVATGRQPNTERLGLEKIGVQTGHNGAVVIDNRMRTSADYGGGKGQRTSGRSPGIGRKRG
;
A
#
# COMPACT_ATOMS: atom_id res chain seq x y z
N MET A 1 -2.60 -9.06 31.74
CA MET A 1 -3.65 -9.58 30.82
C MET A 1 -3.09 -10.81 30.17
N ALA A 2 -3.77 -11.94 30.28
CA ALA A 2 -3.36 -13.18 29.62
C ALA A 2 -4.31 -13.46 28.45
N PHE A 3 -3.76 -13.94 27.33
CA PHE A 3 -4.56 -14.35 26.17
C PHE A 3 -4.61 -15.87 26.11
N VAL A 4 -5.79 -16.41 25.94
CA VAL A 4 -6.03 -17.86 25.85
C VAL A 4 -6.81 -18.14 24.58
N SER A 5 -6.37 -19.12 23.79
CA SER A 5 -7.10 -19.65 22.65
C SER A 5 -7.83 -20.94 23.02
N MET A 6 -9.07 -21.10 22.55
CA MET A 6 -9.90 -22.27 22.83
C MET A 6 -10.50 -22.77 21.53
N SER A 7 -10.34 -24.05 21.25
CA SER A 7 -11.05 -24.75 20.17
C SER A 7 -12.45 -25.13 20.60
N ILE A 8 -13.47 -24.85 19.77
CA ILE A 8 -14.89 -25.15 20.09
C ILE A 8 -15.47 -26.07 19.03
N THR A 9 -16.01 -27.20 19.44
CA THR A 9 -16.64 -28.18 18.54
C THR A 9 -18.14 -28.22 18.75
N GLY A 10 -18.89 -28.62 17.71
CA GLY A 10 -20.35 -28.74 17.77
C GLY A 10 -21.13 -27.49 17.38
N MET A 11 -20.46 -26.36 17.04
CA MET A 11 -21.12 -25.19 16.45
C MET A 11 -21.57 -25.50 15.02
N THR A 12 -22.79 -25.04 14.65
CA THR A 12 -23.36 -25.24 13.31
C THR A 12 -23.67 -23.95 12.57
N CYS A 13 -23.57 -22.80 13.22
CA CYS A 13 -23.83 -21.48 12.63
C CYS A 13 -23.29 -20.34 13.51
N ASP A 14 -23.33 -19.11 13.02
CA ASP A 14 -22.90 -17.90 13.76
C ASP A 14 -23.72 -17.65 15.03
N HIS A 15 -24.96 -18.14 15.11
CA HIS A 15 -25.75 -18.03 16.35
C HIS A 15 -25.15 -18.90 17.47
N CYS A 16 -24.62 -20.09 17.11
CA CYS A 16 -23.88 -20.93 18.06
C CYS A 16 -22.63 -20.23 18.57
N ALA A 17 -21.89 -19.57 17.67
CA ALA A 17 -20.69 -18.80 18.05
C ALA A 17 -21.03 -17.65 19.03
N ARG A 18 -22.11 -16.92 18.81
CA ARG A 18 -22.58 -15.88 19.73
C ARG A 18 -22.97 -16.48 21.08
N SER A 19 -23.69 -17.59 21.11
CA SER A 19 -24.07 -18.25 22.35
C SER A 19 -22.86 -18.70 23.19
N ALA A 20 -21.81 -19.22 22.54
CA ALA A 20 -20.56 -19.55 23.20
C ALA A 20 -19.81 -18.31 23.68
N GLN A 21 -19.79 -17.23 22.89
CA GLN A 21 -19.19 -15.96 23.23
C GLN A 21 -19.87 -15.32 24.44
N ASP A 22 -21.20 -15.29 24.48
CA ASP A 22 -21.98 -14.74 25.59
C ASP A 22 -21.71 -15.51 26.89
N ALA A 23 -21.57 -16.85 26.80
CA ALA A 23 -21.24 -17.67 27.95
C ALA A 23 -19.85 -17.37 28.53
N LEU A 24 -18.86 -17.11 27.67
CA LEU A 24 -17.50 -16.73 28.08
C LEU A 24 -17.48 -15.33 28.67
N ASN A 25 -18.17 -14.35 28.03
CA ASN A 25 -18.23 -12.97 28.49
C ASN A 25 -19.06 -12.79 29.79
N ALA A 26 -19.84 -13.78 30.17
CA ALA A 26 -20.54 -13.80 31.46
C ALA A 26 -19.62 -14.09 32.65
N LEU A 27 -18.38 -14.54 32.40
CA LEU A 27 -17.40 -14.78 33.46
C LEU A 27 -16.71 -13.47 33.88
N PRO A 28 -16.47 -13.24 35.18
CA PRO A 28 -15.84 -12.02 35.67
C PRO A 28 -14.40 -11.87 35.10
N GLY A 29 -14.12 -10.69 34.52
CA GLY A 29 -12.79 -10.38 33.99
C GLY A 29 -12.41 -11.09 32.70
N VAL A 30 -13.39 -11.65 31.99
CA VAL A 30 -13.21 -12.33 30.70
C VAL A 30 -13.82 -11.51 29.57
N SER A 31 -13.05 -11.31 28.50
CA SER A 31 -13.53 -10.76 27.22
C SER A 31 -13.18 -11.77 26.11
N ALA A 32 -14.19 -12.29 25.42
CA ALA A 32 -14.02 -13.33 24.41
C ALA A 32 -14.66 -12.95 23.08
N SER A 33 -13.99 -13.35 22.00
CA SER A 33 -14.51 -13.31 20.64
C SER A 33 -14.54 -14.73 20.06
N VAL A 34 -15.69 -15.21 19.58
CA VAL A 34 -15.85 -16.55 19.03
C VAL A 34 -16.16 -16.51 17.56
N SER A 35 -15.41 -17.26 16.77
CA SER A 35 -15.59 -17.41 15.31
C SER A 35 -16.15 -18.80 14.97
N PHE A 36 -17.34 -18.81 14.34
CA PHE A 36 -17.91 -20.05 13.80
C PHE A 36 -17.04 -20.65 12.68
N ALA A 37 -16.60 -19.82 11.75
CA ALA A 37 -15.80 -20.27 10.61
C ALA A 37 -14.47 -20.94 10.98
N ARG A 38 -13.92 -20.60 12.18
CA ARG A 38 -12.66 -21.18 12.68
C ARG A 38 -12.85 -22.21 13.78
N ALA A 39 -14.08 -22.34 14.26
CA ALA A 39 -14.38 -23.16 15.42
C ALA A 39 -13.51 -22.84 16.65
N GLN A 40 -13.19 -21.54 16.86
CA GLN A 40 -12.27 -21.06 17.90
C GLN A 40 -12.82 -19.85 18.65
N ALA A 41 -12.47 -19.75 19.94
CA ALA A 41 -12.60 -18.56 20.76
C ALA A 41 -11.23 -17.97 21.09
N ARG A 42 -11.12 -16.66 21.02
CA ARG A 42 -10.01 -15.88 21.57
C ARG A 42 -10.50 -15.20 22.84
N ILE A 43 -9.79 -15.44 23.93
CA ILE A 43 -10.22 -15.06 25.27
C ILE A 43 -9.13 -14.20 25.92
N GLU A 44 -9.49 -13.04 26.39
CA GLU A 44 -8.66 -12.14 27.17
C GLU A 44 -9.13 -12.16 28.63
N THR A 45 -8.19 -12.36 29.57
CA THR A 45 -8.50 -12.39 31.00
C THR A 45 -7.72 -11.33 31.77
N THR A 46 -8.39 -10.63 32.71
CA THR A 46 -7.79 -9.58 33.56
C THR A 46 -7.46 -10.06 34.98
N GLY A 47 -7.47 -11.38 35.23
CA GLY A 47 -7.16 -11.99 36.52
C GLY A 47 -6.80 -13.46 36.39
N GLU A 48 -6.59 -14.14 37.52
CA GLU A 48 -6.46 -15.61 37.57
C GLU A 48 -7.82 -16.27 37.26
N THR A 49 -8.14 -16.42 35.98
CA THR A 49 -9.32 -17.17 35.57
C THR A 49 -8.93 -18.62 35.37
N ASP A 50 -9.55 -19.54 36.11
CA ASP A 50 -9.29 -20.97 35.99
C ASP A 50 -9.67 -21.47 34.58
N ALA A 51 -8.72 -22.10 33.94
CA ALA A 51 -8.87 -22.73 32.64
C ALA A 51 -10.09 -23.66 32.53
N ALA A 52 -10.39 -24.38 33.63
CA ALA A 52 -11.54 -25.27 33.72
C ALA A 52 -12.89 -24.51 33.72
N MET A 53 -12.93 -23.27 34.20
CA MET A 53 -14.13 -22.44 34.16
C MET A 53 -14.46 -21.97 32.76
N LEU A 54 -13.45 -21.65 31.95
CA LEU A 54 -13.63 -21.24 30.55
C LEU A 54 -14.21 -22.41 29.71
N VAL A 55 -13.68 -23.62 29.91
CA VAL A 55 -14.16 -24.83 29.23
C VAL A 55 -15.61 -25.12 29.62
N LYS A 56 -15.92 -25.14 30.94
CA LYS A 56 -17.28 -25.39 31.45
C LYS A 56 -18.30 -24.37 30.97
N ALA A 57 -17.92 -23.11 30.80
CA ALA A 57 -18.82 -22.07 30.30
C ALA A 57 -19.31 -22.40 28.88
N VAL A 58 -18.41 -22.85 28.01
CA VAL A 58 -18.75 -23.25 26.63
C VAL A 58 -19.52 -24.57 26.62
N GLU A 59 -19.11 -25.56 27.41
CA GLU A 59 -19.79 -26.85 27.53
C GLU A 59 -21.21 -26.71 28.06
N SER A 60 -21.49 -25.74 28.93
CA SER A 60 -22.84 -25.45 29.44
C SER A 60 -23.84 -25.06 28.34
N LYS A 61 -23.33 -24.66 27.17
CA LYS A 61 -24.13 -24.35 25.97
C LYS A 61 -24.24 -25.54 24.99
N GLY A 62 -23.74 -26.71 25.39
CA GLY A 62 -23.80 -27.92 24.58
C GLY A 62 -22.70 -28.04 23.51
N PHE A 63 -21.63 -27.25 23.61
CA PHE A 63 -20.49 -27.30 22.72
C PHE A 63 -19.31 -28.00 23.39
N GLY A 64 -18.47 -28.69 22.63
CA GLY A 64 -17.19 -29.19 23.15
C GLY A 64 -16.15 -28.07 23.15
N ALA A 65 -15.30 -28.00 24.17
CA ALA A 65 -14.26 -26.99 24.28
C ALA A 65 -12.93 -27.59 24.75
N SER A 66 -11.82 -27.16 24.16
CA SER A 66 -10.46 -27.49 24.59
C SER A 66 -9.56 -26.27 24.53
N LEU A 67 -8.81 -26.04 25.61
CA LEU A 67 -7.84 -24.90 25.64
C LEU A 67 -6.58 -25.27 24.86
N GLU A 68 -6.13 -24.34 24.06
CA GLU A 68 -4.79 -24.37 23.46
C GLU A 68 -3.85 -23.67 24.43
N THR A 69 -2.92 -24.41 25.04
CA THR A 69 -1.89 -23.84 25.91
C THR A 69 -0.95 -22.98 25.10
N ALA A 70 -0.96 -21.67 25.35
CA ALA A 70 0.02 -20.74 24.82
C ALA A 70 1.36 -21.01 25.54
N THR A 71 2.30 -21.63 24.86
CA THR A 71 3.70 -21.55 25.21
C THR A 71 4.31 -20.38 24.45
N ASP A 72 4.84 -19.39 25.20
CA ASP A 72 5.72 -18.34 24.70
C ASP A 72 7.01 -18.96 24.15
N GLU A 73 6.99 -19.38 22.91
CA GLU A 73 8.19 -19.62 22.09
C GLU A 73 7.85 -19.25 20.65
N ILE A 74 8.37 -18.08 20.25
CA ILE A 74 8.49 -17.70 18.85
C ILE A 74 9.57 -18.61 18.24
N GLY A 75 9.15 -19.71 17.64
CA GLY A 75 10.03 -20.62 16.92
C GLY A 75 10.12 -22.00 17.54
N GLU A 76 9.35 -22.88 17.04
CA GLU A 76 9.40 -24.34 16.92
C GLU A 76 8.06 -25.01 17.22
N ARG A 77 7.07 -24.85 16.36
CA ARG A 77 6.10 -25.95 16.18
C ARG A 77 6.68 -26.91 15.16
N LYS A 78 7.35 -27.92 15.65
CA LYS A 78 7.55 -29.18 14.94
C LYS A 78 6.20 -29.91 14.84
N THR A 79 5.36 -29.50 13.89
CA THR A 79 4.38 -30.38 13.28
C THR A 79 4.83 -30.58 11.85
N GLY A 80 5.29 -31.78 11.53
CA GLY A 80 5.86 -32.11 10.23
C GLY A 80 4.94 -31.69 9.09
N ASN A 81 5.52 -31.01 8.10
CA ASN A 81 4.98 -30.74 6.77
C ASN A 81 4.12 -29.49 6.55
N GLN A 82 4.06 -28.51 7.45
CA GLN A 82 3.36 -27.25 7.17
C GLN A 82 4.26 -26.27 6.40
N LEU A 83 3.79 -25.79 5.23
CA LEU A 83 4.54 -24.88 4.38
C LEU A 83 4.69 -23.49 5.07
N ARG A 84 5.92 -22.99 5.16
CA ARG A 84 6.23 -21.65 5.66
C ARG A 84 6.41 -20.70 4.49
N VAL A 85 5.64 -19.63 4.50
CA VAL A 85 5.68 -18.60 3.45
C VAL A 85 6.07 -17.27 4.06
N ALA A 86 7.16 -16.66 3.59
CA ALA A 86 7.49 -15.28 3.95
C ALA A 86 7.19 -14.35 2.79
N ILE A 87 6.61 -13.18 3.11
CA ILE A 87 6.20 -12.17 2.13
C ILE A 87 6.78 -10.83 2.54
N VAL A 88 7.64 -10.25 1.70
CA VAL A 88 8.25 -8.95 1.94
C VAL A 88 7.38 -7.86 1.36
N GLY A 89 6.75 -7.08 2.24
CA GLY A 89 5.76 -6.05 1.95
C GLY A 89 4.36 -6.40 2.43
N THR A 90 3.52 -5.38 2.62
CA THR A 90 2.14 -5.51 3.14
C THR A 90 1.10 -4.81 2.26
N GLY A 91 1.38 -4.64 0.97
CA GLY A 91 0.39 -4.14 0.01
C GLY A 91 -0.72 -5.14 -0.29
N SER A 92 -1.71 -4.74 -1.09
CA SER A 92 -2.87 -5.57 -1.45
C SER A 92 -2.49 -6.94 -2.03
N GLY A 93 -1.43 -7.00 -2.87
CA GLY A 93 -0.93 -8.26 -3.40
C GLY A 93 -0.31 -9.18 -2.33
N ALA A 94 0.35 -8.59 -1.32
CA ALA A 94 0.90 -9.32 -0.19
C ALA A 94 -0.20 -9.95 0.66
N PHE A 95 -1.24 -9.16 1.00
CA PHE A 95 -2.37 -9.67 1.77
C PHE A 95 -3.18 -10.72 1.01
N ALA A 96 -3.42 -10.51 -0.29
CA ALA A 96 -4.09 -11.53 -1.11
C ALA A 96 -3.33 -12.86 -1.11
N ALA A 97 -2.00 -12.81 -1.23
CA ALA A 97 -1.16 -14.00 -1.17
C ALA A 97 -1.12 -14.61 0.25
N ALA A 98 -1.05 -13.78 1.28
CA ALA A 98 -1.02 -14.22 2.67
C ALA A 98 -2.32 -14.95 3.07
N ILE A 99 -3.47 -14.35 2.76
CA ILE A 99 -4.79 -14.96 3.02
C ILE A 99 -4.89 -16.31 2.31
N LYS A 100 -4.57 -16.33 1.00
CA LYS A 100 -4.66 -17.55 0.23
C LYS A 100 -3.72 -18.65 0.73
N ALA A 101 -2.50 -18.31 1.11
CA ALA A 101 -1.55 -19.26 1.67
C ALA A 101 -2.02 -19.81 3.03
N ALA A 102 -2.58 -18.94 3.88
CA ALA A 102 -3.13 -19.36 5.17
C ALA A 102 -4.36 -20.26 5.02
N GLU A 103 -5.27 -19.97 4.06
CA GLU A 103 -6.39 -20.83 3.71
C GLU A 103 -5.96 -22.23 3.27
N GLU A 104 -4.81 -22.34 2.58
CA GLU A 104 -4.21 -23.63 2.17
C GLU A 104 -3.36 -24.27 3.29
N GLY A 105 -3.43 -23.74 4.51
CA GLY A 105 -2.77 -24.30 5.69
C GLY A 105 -1.31 -23.93 5.86
N ALA A 106 -0.78 -22.94 5.15
CA ALA A 106 0.58 -22.47 5.34
C ALA A 106 0.68 -21.54 6.56
N VAL A 107 1.85 -21.52 7.21
CA VAL A 107 2.24 -20.47 8.16
C VAL A 107 2.82 -19.31 7.37
N VAL A 108 2.25 -18.12 7.52
CA VAL A 108 2.66 -16.94 6.76
C VAL A 108 3.33 -15.92 7.66
N THR A 109 4.47 -15.39 7.22
CA THR A 109 5.15 -14.25 7.83
C THR A 109 5.19 -13.08 6.85
N LEU A 110 4.50 -12.00 7.17
CA LEU A 110 4.61 -10.72 6.47
C LEU A 110 5.76 -9.91 7.10
N VAL A 111 6.56 -9.25 6.26
CA VAL A 111 7.63 -8.34 6.72
C VAL A 111 7.36 -6.96 6.16
N GLU A 112 7.30 -5.93 7.03
CA GLU A 112 7.04 -4.55 6.65
C GLU A 112 8.04 -3.58 7.28
N GLY A 113 8.75 -2.85 6.44
CA GLY A 113 9.73 -1.84 6.87
C GLY A 113 9.15 -0.45 7.11
N ALA A 114 7.92 -0.17 6.65
CA ALA A 114 7.26 1.10 6.88
C ALA A 114 6.45 1.10 8.18
N ASP A 115 6.12 2.29 8.69
CA ASP A 115 5.36 2.47 9.93
C ASP A 115 3.93 1.94 9.83
N VAL A 116 3.34 1.98 8.63
CA VAL A 116 1.96 1.55 8.38
C VAL A 116 1.89 0.43 7.34
N ILE A 117 0.98 -0.53 7.57
CA ILE A 117 0.68 -1.60 6.62
C ILE A 117 -0.32 -1.16 5.55
N GLY A 118 -0.54 -2.00 4.53
CA GLY A 118 -1.50 -1.74 3.45
C GLY A 118 -0.84 -1.27 2.15
N GLY A 119 0.45 -0.90 2.20
CA GLY A 119 1.26 -0.53 1.03
C GLY A 119 0.82 0.77 0.36
N THR A 120 1.33 0.99 -0.86
CA THR A 120 1.18 2.26 -1.60
C THR A 120 -0.29 2.59 -1.93
N CYS A 121 -1.07 1.61 -2.39
CA CYS A 121 -2.41 1.88 -2.93
C CYS A 121 -3.34 2.54 -1.90
N VAL A 122 -3.41 2.00 -0.69
CA VAL A 122 -4.31 2.53 0.34
C VAL A 122 -3.73 3.76 1.02
N ASN A 123 -2.42 3.80 1.28
CA ASN A 123 -1.83 4.85 2.12
C ASN A 123 -1.48 6.13 1.35
N VAL A 124 -0.84 6.01 0.18
CA VAL A 124 -0.23 7.13 -0.55
C VAL A 124 -0.46 7.07 -2.06
N GLY A 125 -1.43 6.30 -2.53
CA GLY A 125 -1.68 6.09 -3.96
C GLY A 125 -3.15 6.17 -4.34
N CYS A 126 -3.72 5.04 -4.78
CA CYS A 126 -5.05 4.99 -5.41
C CYS A 126 -6.16 5.57 -4.52
N VAL A 127 -6.21 5.21 -3.23
CA VAL A 127 -7.30 5.64 -2.36
C VAL A 127 -7.25 7.15 -2.12
N PRO A 128 -6.16 7.73 -1.58
CA PRO A 128 -6.13 9.18 -1.35
C PRO A 128 -6.22 9.99 -2.65
N SER A 129 -5.63 9.54 -3.76
CA SER A 129 -5.73 10.28 -5.03
C SER A 129 -7.16 10.33 -5.56
N LYS A 130 -7.93 9.23 -5.49
CA LYS A 130 -9.33 9.23 -5.96
C LYS A 130 -10.24 10.05 -5.06
N ILE A 131 -9.96 10.13 -3.76
CA ILE A 131 -10.69 11.03 -2.85
C ILE A 131 -10.42 12.50 -3.23
N MET A 132 -9.15 12.87 -3.43
CA MET A 132 -8.77 14.23 -3.86
C MET A 132 -9.40 14.59 -5.21
N ILE A 133 -9.23 13.74 -6.22
CA ILE A 133 -9.78 13.94 -7.57
C ILE A 133 -11.30 14.11 -7.51
N ARG A 134 -12.00 13.32 -6.71
CA ARG A 134 -13.46 13.45 -6.58
C ARG A 134 -13.87 14.78 -5.94
N GLY A 135 -13.15 15.22 -4.90
CA GLY A 135 -13.38 16.54 -4.30
C GLY A 135 -13.12 17.68 -5.27
N ALA A 136 -12.00 17.61 -6.01
CA ALA A 136 -11.64 18.58 -7.05
C ALA A 136 -12.68 18.63 -8.18
N HIS A 137 -13.17 17.48 -8.63
CA HIS A 137 -14.22 17.40 -9.63
C HIS A 137 -15.53 18.06 -9.16
N ILE A 138 -15.92 17.86 -7.89
CA ILE A 138 -17.11 18.53 -7.32
C ILE A 138 -16.91 20.05 -7.30
N ALA A 139 -15.73 20.54 -6.97
CA ALA A 139 -15.43 21.97 -7.01
C ALA A 139 -15.50 22.52 -8.43
N HIS A 140 -14.91 21.84 -9.40
CA HIS A 140 -14.94 22.21 -10.81
C HIS A 140 -16.35 22.26 -11.37
N MET A 141 -17.17 21.26 -11.07
CA MET A 141 -18.57 21.20 -11.53
C MET A 141 -19.45 22.34 -11.04
N GLN A 142 -19.10 23.03 -9.95
CA GLN A 142 -19.86 24.19 -9.48
C GLN A 142 -19.60 25.44 -10.34
N VAL A 143 -18.46 25.50 -11.01
CA VAL A 143 -18.06 26.64 -11.86
C VAL A 143 -18.29 26.33 -13.34
N HIS A 144 -18.12 25.06 -13.74
CA HIS A 144 -18.10 24.65 -15.14
C HIS A 144 -19.18 23.61 -15.43
N HIS A 145 -20.36 24.07 -15.83
CA HIS A 145 -21.45 23.24 -16.35
C HIS A 145 -22.22 23.97 -17.42
N SER A 146 -22.91 23.20 -18.27
CA SER A 146 -23.64 23.71 -19.46
C SER A 146 -25.14 23.92 -19.21
N PHE A 147 -25.60 24.00 -17.99
CA PHE A 147 -27.04 24.14 -17.67
C PHE A 147 -27.39 25.59 -17.37
N ASP A 148 -28.10 26.26 -18.27
CA ASP A 148 -28.46 27.67 -18.16
C ASP A 148 -29.35 27.99 -16.94
N GLY A 149 -30.10 27.00 -16.44
CA GLY A 149 -30.99 27.16 -15.29
C GLY A 149 -30.30 26.96 -13.92
N ILE A 150 -29.00 26.67 -13.90
CA ILE A 150 -28.21 26.48 -12.69
C ILE A 150 -27.14 27.56 -12.61
N ALA A 151 -27.17 28.39 -11.57
CA ALA A 151 -26.17 29.43 -11.37
C ALA A 151 -24.79 28.82 -11.06
N GLN A 152 -23.76 29.30 -11.76
CA GLN A 152 -22.38 28.96 -11.42
C GLN A 152 -22.01 29.57 -10.07
N ASN A 153 -21.24 28.82 -9.28
CA ASN A 153 -20.79 29.23 -7.96
C ASN A 153 -19.30 28.91 -7.78
N GLN A 154 -18.53 29.92 -7.41
CA GLN A 154 -17.11 29.72 -7.08
C GLN A 154 -16.99 29.19 -5.64
N PRO A 155 -16.64 27.91 -5.42
CA PRO A 155 -16.56 27.37 -4.08
C PRO A 155 -15.32 27.89 -3.35
N ALA A 156 -15.45 28.16 -2.05
CA ALA A 156 -14.29 28.34 -1.18
C ALA A 156 -13.66 26.97 -0.89
N ILE A 157 -12.35 26.86 -1.11
CA ILE A 157 -11.61 25.62 -0.92
C ILE A 157 -10.82 25.68 0.40
N ASP A 158 -11.23 24.90 1.40
CA ASP A 158 -10.40 24.59 2.58
C ASP A 158 -9.63 23.29 2.32
N ARG A 159 -8.39 23.44 1.82
CA ARG A 159 -7.55 22.30 1.48
C ARG A 159 -7.19 21.45 2.71
N ALA A 160 -6.96 22.08 3.87
CA ALA A 160 -6.64 21.37 5.09
C ALA A 160 -7.82 20.48 5.56
N ALA A 161 -9.06 20.97 5.44
CA ALA A 161 -10.26 20.15 5.73
C ALA A 161 -10.38 18.95 4.75
N LEU A 162 -10.11 19.16 3.46
CA LEU A 162 -10.10 18.08 2.47
C LEU A 162 -9.04 17.02 2.79
N VAL A 163 -7.84 17.43 3.22
CA VAL A 163 -6.76 16.50 3.63
C VAL A 163 -7.18 15.71 4.86
N ARG A 164 -7.69 16.36 5.90
CA ARG A 164 -8.18 15.65 7.11
C ARG A 164 -9.25 14.60 6.75
N GLN A 165 -10.24 14.97 5.94
CA GLN A 165 -11.27 14.03 5.48
C GLN A 165 -10.68 12.88 4.67
N GLN A 166 -9.72 13.17 3.79
CA GLN A 166 -9.00 12.16 3.01
C GLN A 166 -8.27 11.17 3.93
N GLN A 167 -7.55 11.66 4.94
CA GLN A 167 -6.82 10.82 5.91
C GLN A 167 -7.77 9.87 6.64
N THR A 168 -8.89 10.38 7.19
CA THR A 168 -9.91 9.54 7.82
C THR A 168 -10.41 8.45 6.89
N ARG A 169 -10.73 8.79 5.64
CA ARG A 169 -11.19 7.82 4.64
C ARG A 169 -10.10 6.85 4.14
N VAL A 170 -8.84 7.12 4.38
CA VAL A 170 -7.72 6.20 4.15
C VAL A 170 -7.55 5.26 5.34
N GLU A 171 -7.70 5.77 6.56
CA GLU A 171 -7.55 4.98 7.79
C GLU A 171 -8.64 3.91 7.93
N GLU A 172 -9.89 4.23 7.63
CA GLU A 172 -11.00 3.28 7.67
C GLU A 172 -10.74 1.99 6.88
N PRO A 173 -10.45 2.01 5.56
CA PRO A 173 -10.16 0.80 4.81
C PRO A 173 -8.81 0.15 5.19
N ARG A 174 -7.83 0.91 5.70
CA ARG A 174 -6.59 0.33 6.21
C ARG A 174 -6.89 -0.54 7.43
N HIS A 175 -7.63 -0.01 8.39
CA HIS A 175 -8.04 -0.75 9.57
C HIS A 175 -8.88 -1.98 9.19
N ALA A 176 -9.96 -1.80 8.43
CA ALA A 176 -10.90 -2.87 8.13
C ALA A 176 -10.33 -3.98 7.22
N LYS A 177 -9.43 -3.62 6.28
CA LYS A 177 -8.93 -4.56 5.24
C LYS A 177 -7.53 -5.09 5.47
N TYR A 178 -6.78 -4.54 6.43
CA TYR A 178 -5.41 -4.97 6.68
C TYR A 178 -5.17 -5.30 8.15
N GLU A 179 -5.46 -4.37 9.07
CA GLU A 179 -5.22 -4.59 10.49
C GLU A 179 -6.18 -5.64 11.05
N GLN A 180 -7.47 -5.55 10.71
CA GLN A 180 -8.46 -6.53 11.15
C GLN A 180 -8.17 -7.92 10.57
N ILE A 181 -7.70 -8.03 9.32
CA ILE A 181 -7.31 -9.33 8.75
C ILE A 181 -6.17 -9.97 9.53
N LEU A 182 -5.17 -9.20 9.99
CA LEU A 182 -4.11 -9.74 10.84
C LEU A 182 -4.66 -10.21 12.18
N ALA A 183 -5.51 -9.41 12.81
CA ALA A 183 -6.16 -9.78 14.07
C ALA A 183 -6.99 -11.06 13.94
N ASP A 184 -7.65 -11.21 12.79
CA ASP A 184 -8.54 -12.31 12.51
C ASP A 184 -7.85 -13.58 11.97
N ASN A 185 -6.57 -13.54 11.59
CA ASN A 185 -5.86 -14.68 11.00
C ASN A 185 -4.58 -15.02 11.78
N PRO A 186 -4.68 -15.84 12.85
CA PRO A 186 -3.51 -16.20 13.68
C PRO A 186 -2.42 -16.96 12.93
N GLY A 187 -2.71 -17.52 11.75
CA GLY A 187 -1.74 -18.12 10.83
C GLY A 187 -0.91 -17.11 10.03
N ILE A 188 -1.24 -15.80 10.13
CA ILE A 188 -0.51 -14.73 9.46
C ILE A 188 0.19 -13.86 10.52
N ASN A 189 1.51 -13.93 10.56
CA ASN A 189 2.35 -13.16 11.49
C ASN A 189 2.90 -11.91 10.78
N LEU A 190 3.02 -10.80 11.50
CA LEU A 190 3.65 -9.58 11.01
C LEU A 190 4.95 -9.31 11.80
N ILE A 191 6.05 -9.12 11.08
CA ILE A 191 7.32 -8.65 11.62
C ILE A 191 7.59 -7.25 11.07
N ARG A 192 7.82 -6.28 11.95
CA ARG A 192 8.23 -4.92 11.58
C ARG A 192 9.73 -4.86 11.40
N GLY A 193 10.16 -4.35 10.25
CA GLY A 193 11.56 -4.15 9.93
C GLY A 193 11.86 -4.30 8.44
N TRP A 194 13.11 -3.98 8.08
CA TRP A 194 13.62 -4.04 6.72
C TRP A 194 14.22 -5.41 6.44
N ALA A 195 13.63 -6.12 5.49
CA ALA A 195 14.09 -7.44 5.08
C ALA A 195 15.29 -7.37 4.14
N ARG A 196 16.22 -8.31 4.32
CA ARG A 196 17.32 -8.59 3.38
C ARG A 196 17.49 -10.10 3.24
N PHE A 197 17.69 -10.58 2.04
CA PHE A 197 18.01 -11.97 1.78
C PHE A 197 19.43 -12.29 2.25
N GLU A 198 19.57 -13.33 3.07
CA GLU A 198 20.86 -13.94 3.39
C GLU A 198 21.13 -15.14 2.49
N ASP A 199 20.10 -15.93 2.23
CA ASP A 199 20.09 -17.01 1.24
C ASP A 199 18.69 -17.21 0.65
N ALA A 200 18.49 -18.27 -0.12
CA ALA A 200 17.26 -18.58 -0.84
C ALA A 200 16.05 -18.84 0.09
N HIS A 201 16.26 -19.14 1.36
CA HIS A 201 15.23 -19.50 2.34
C HIS A 201 15.23 -18.62 3.58
N THR A 202 16.22 -17.72 3.70
CA THR A 202 16.47 -16.96 4.93
C THR A 202 16.44 -15.46 4.65
N LEU A 203 15.64 -14.74 5.46
CA LEU A 203 15.68 -13.29 5.53
C LEU A 203 16.26 -12.85 6.87
N SER A 204 17.12 -11.85 6.85
CA SER A 204 17.44 -11.01 8.01
C SER A 204 16.50 -9.81 8.00
N VAL A 205 15.78 -9.57 9.09
CA VAL A 205 14.87 -8.44 9.25
C VAL A 205 15.41 -7.52 10.33
N THR A 206 15.76 -6.29 9.96
CA THR A 206 16.30 -5.29 10.90
C THR A 206 15.17 -4.36 11.33
N GLY A 207 14.84 -4.35 12.61
CA GLY A 207 13.86 -3.46 13.23
C GLY A 207 14.34 -2.00 13.30
N ALA A 208 13.43 -1.09 13.67
CA ALA A 208 13.76 0.33 13.85
C ALA A 208 14.76 0.59 15.00
N ASP A 209 14.79 -0.30 15.98
CA ASP A 209 15.72 -0.33 17.11
C ASP A 209 17.10 -0.92 16.76
N GLY A 210 17.27 -1.40 15.52
CA GLY A 210 18.48 -2.08 15.05
C GLY A 210 18.55 -3.56 15.41
N GLU A 211 17.55 -4.11 16.11
CA GLU A 211 17.46 -5.53 16.41
C GLU A 211 17.30 -6.33 15.10
N LYS A 212 17.99 -7.47 15.02
CA LYS A 212 17.90 -8.35 13.85
C LYS A 212 17.14 -9.62 14.20
N LYS A 213 16.12 -9.92 13.40
CA LYS A 213 15.35 -11.16 13.47
C LYS A 213 15.58 -11.99 12.22
N THR A 214 15.70 -13.30 12.39
CA THR A 214 15.84 -14.24 11.26
C THR A 214 14.49 -14.85 10.93
N VAL A 215 14.11 -14.81 9.65
CA VAL A 215 12.89 -15.46 9.14
C VAL A 215 13.30 -16.55 8.17
N ILE A 216 12.95 -17.79 8.47
CA ILE A 216 13.21 -18.94 7.63
C ILE A 216 11.90 -19.39 6.97
N ALA A 217 11.88 -19.53 5.66
CA ALA A 217 10.70 -19.89 4.89
C ALA A 217 11.01 -20.86 3.75
N ASP A 218 10.03 -21.71 3.42
CA ASP A 218 10.12 -22.67 2.33
C ASP A 218 9.80 -21.97 0.99
N ARG A 219 9.06 -20.85 1.04
CA ARG A 219 8.75 -19.99 -0.11
C ARG A 219 8.78 -18.52 0.31
N LEU A 220 9.33 -17.69 -0.57
CA LEU A 220 9.46 -16.25 -0.36
C LEU A 220 8.80 -15.48 -1.51
N LEU A 221 8.04 -14.44 -1.17
CA LEU A 221 7.41 -13.53 -2.12
C LEU A 221 7.98 -12.12 -1.94
N ILE A 222 8.39 -11.50 -3.05
CA ILE A 222 8.84 -10.11 -3.08
C ILE A 222 7.67 -9.26 -3.54
N VAL A 223 7.12 -8.45 -2.64
CA VAL A 223 5.94 -7.60 -2.88
C VAL A 223 6.21 -6.18 -2.38
N THR A 224 7.46 -5.74 -2.50
CA THR A 224 7.95 -4.46 -1.96
C THR A 224 7.47 -3.24 -2.71
N ASN A 225 6.75 -3.43 -3.83
CA ASN A 225 6.20 -2.34 -4.64
C ASN A 225 7.28 -1.38 -5.19
N ALA A 226 6.91 -0.12 -5.42
CA ALA A 226 7.77 0.92 -5.98
C ALA A 226 7.46 2.26 -5.30
N ARG A 227 8.45 3.16 -5.26
CA ARG A 227 8.34 4.55 -4.81
C ARG A 227 8.36 5.52 -6.00
N PRO A 228 7.99 6.79 -5.84
CA PRO A 228 8.21 7.81 -6.86
C PRO A 228 9.68 7.88 -7.28
N ALA A 229 9.92 8.06 -8.58
CA ALA A 229 11.26 8.23 -9.13
C ALA A 229 11.56 9.73 -9.29
N ILE A 230 12.67 10.18 -8.71
CA ILE A 230 13.21 11.52 -8.91
C ILE A 230 14.25 11.42 -10.04
N PRO A 231 14.10 12.16 -11.16
CA PRO A 231 15.07 12.15 -12.24
C PRO A 231 16.35 12.90 -11.84
N ASP A 232 17.44 12.51 -12.46
CA ASP A 232 18.74 13.21 -12.29
C ASP A 232 18.74 14.50 -13.14
N ILE A 233 18.16 15.56 -12.55
CA ILE A 233 18.18 16.92 -13.11
C ILE A 233 19.02 17.77 -12.17
N PRO A 234 20.00 18.55 -12.68
CA PRO A 234 20.85 19.42 -11.88
C PRO A 234 20.06 20.25 -10.87
N GLY A 235 20.43 20.21 -9.59
CA GLY A 235 19.83 20.94 -8.49
C GLY A 235 18.48 20.40 -7.96
N LEU A 236 17.78 19.55 -8.70
CA LEU A 236 16.44 19.08 -8.30
C LEU A 236 16.43 18.36 -6.96
N SER A 237 17.40 17.50 -6.69
CA SER A 237 17.49 16.72 -5.44
C SER A 237 17.66 17.60 -4.20
N ASP A 238 18.19 18.81 -4.37
CA ASP A 238 18.47 19.76 -3.28
C ASP A 238 17.29 20.70 -3.01
N THR A 239 16.18 20.53 -3.72
CA THR A 239 14.99 21.36 -3.56
C THR A 239 13.88 20.63 -2.77
N PRO A 240 12.99 21.36 -2.07
CA PRO A 240 11.85 20.79 -1.35
C PRO A 240 10.71 20.41 -2.31
N ASN A 241 11.04 19.69 -3.39
CA ASN A 241 10.05 19.27 -4.38
C ASN A 241 9.08 18.23 -3.80
N TRP A 242 7.88 18.20 -4.35
CA TRP A 242 6.87 17.20 -4.04
C TRP A 242 7.00 16.00 -4.97
N THR A 243 6.74 14.83 -4.44
CA THR A 243 6.28 13.68 -5.19
C THR A 243 4.75 13.56 -5.09
N SER A 244 4.17 12.50 -5.65
CA SER A 244 2.74 12.22 -5.46
C SER A 244 2.34 12.05 -3.99
N THR A 245 3.28 11.67 -3.11
CA THR A 245 3.02 11.48 -1.68
C THR A 245 2.79 12.82 -0.99
N GLU A 246 3.71 13.77 -1.13
CA GLU A 246 3.61 15.11 -0.53
C GLU A 246 2.43 15.89 -1.13
N ALA A 247 2.22 15.80 -2.44
CA ALA A 247 1.11 16.46 -3.12
C ALA A 247 -0.27 16.04 -2.59
N LEU A 248 -0.45 14.78 -2.23
CA LEU A 248 -1.70 14.28 -1.70
C LEU A 248 -2.03 14.77 -0.28
N VAL A 249 -1.02 15.11 0.52
CA VAL A 249 -1.18 15.53 1.92
C VAL A 249 -0.86 17.00 2.17
N ALA A 250 -0.49 17.76 1.14
CA ALA A 250 -0.24 19.19 1.26
C ALA A 250 -1.53 19.93 1.65
N GLU A 251 -1.51 20.62 2.79
CA GLU A 251 -2.66 21.35 3.33
C GLU A 251 -2.82 22.75 2.71
N GLN A 252 -1.76 23.29 2.13
CA GLN A 252 -1.77 24.59 1.46
C GLN A 252 -1.91 24.42 -0.04
N MET A 253 -2.83 25.20 -0.62
CA MET A 253 -2.96 25.26 -2.08
C MET A 253 -1.81 26.07 -2.69
N PRO A 254 -1.09 25.52 -3.68
CA PRO A 254 -0.17 26.31 -4.48
C PRO A 254 -0.94 27.34 -5.31
N LYS A 255 -0.33 28.50 -5.55
CA LYS A 255 -0.82 29.43 -6.55
C LYS A 255 -0.36 28.99 -7.95
N HIS A 256 0.92 28.66 -8.08
CA HIS A 256 1.55 28.22 -9.32
C HIS A 256 2.23 26.86 -9.07
N LEU A 257 1.70 25.82 -9.68
CA LEU A 257 2.23 24.46 -9.59
C LEU A 257 2.93 24.07 -10.90
N ALA A 258 4.24 23.89 -10.85
CA ALA A 258 4.96 23.24 -11.94
C ALA A 258 4.98 21.72 -11.73
N ILE A 259 4.80 20.96 -12.81
CA ILE A 259 4.77 19.49 -12.79
C ILE A 259 5.76 18.96 -13.82
N ILE A 260 6.74 18.17 -13.37
CA ILE A 260 7.63 17.42 -14.25
C ILE A 260 7.08 16.01 -14.40
N GLY A 261 6.55 15.69 -15.59
CA GLY A 261 6.03 14.37 -15.92
C GLY A 261 4.84 14.38 -16.86
N GLY A 262 4.69 13.34 -17.67
CA GLY A 262 3.56 13.11 -18.59
C GLY A 262 2.85 11.78 -18.34
N SER A 263 2.96 11.24 -17.15
CA SER A 263 2.35 9.98 -16.73
C SER A 263 0.91 10.17 -16.24
N VAL A 264 0.14 9.09 -16.14
CA VAL A 264 -1.21 9.13 -15.55
C VAL A 264 -1.23 9.83 -14.19
N VAL A 265 -0.25 9.56 -13.32
CA VAL A 265 -0.17 10.19 -11.99
C VAL A 265 0.05 11.70 -12.10
N ALA A 266 0.93 12.15 -13.02
CA ALA A 266 1.15 13.57 -13.26
C ALA A 266 -0.14 14.27 -13.69
N LEU A 267 -0.85 13.69 -14.66
CA LEU A 267 -2.07 14.26 -15.23
C LEU A 267 -3.24 14.27 -14.22
N GLU A 268 -3.44 13.18 -13.48
CA GLU A 268 -4.49 13.12 -12.46
C GLU A 268 -4.29 14.19 -11.37
N LEU A 269 -3.06 14.37 -10.89
CA LEU A 269 -2.77 15.38 -9.88
C LEU A 269 -2.78 16.81 -10.47
N ALA A 270 -2.29 16.98 -11.70
CA ALA A 270 -2.37 18.25 -12.43
C ALA A 270 -3.82 18.74 -12.52
N GLN A 271 -4.73 17.89 -13.00
CA GLN A 271 -6.13 18.25 -13.13
C GLN A 271 -6.80 18.48 -11.77
N ALA A 272 -6.48 17.66 -10.77
CA ALA A 272 -7.03 17.87 -9.43
C ALA A 272 -6.62 19.22 -8.84
N TYR A 273 -5.37 19.63 -8.97
CA TYR A 273 -4.90 20.94 -8.49
C TYR A 273 -5.48 22.09 -9.31
N LEU A 274 -5.58 21.93 -10.63
CA LEU A 274 -6.22 22.91 -11.54
C LEU A 274 -7.69 23.13 -11.14
N HIS A 275 -8.44 22.06 -10.94
CA HIS A 275 -9.85 22.11 -10.49
C HIS A 275 -10.04 22.67 -9.08
N LEU A 276 -9.02 22.63 -8.23
CA LEU A 276 -9.01 23.27 -6.92
C LEU A 276 -8.54 24.73 -6.97
N GLY A 277 -8.17 25.25 -8.14
CA GLY A 277 -7.86 26.66 -8.37
C GLY A 277 -6.37 27.03 -8.43
N ALA A 278 -5.46 26.08 -8.59
CA ALA A 278 -4.05 26.36 -8.87
C ALA A 278 -3.84 26.69 -10.35
N GLU A 279 -2.92 27.57 -10.67
CA GLU A 279 -2.36 27.70 -12.02
C GLU A 279 -1.35 26.56 -12.24
N VAL A 280 -1.53 25.78 -13.29
CA VAL A 280 -0.73 24.57 -13.52
C VAL A 280 0.07 24.67 -14.81
N ILE A 281 1.36 24.33 -14.73
CA ILE A 281 2.22 24.13 -15.89
C ILE A 281 2.80 22.72 -15.86
N ILE A 282 2.66 21.98 -16.99
CA ILE A 282 3.10 20.59 -17.13
C ILE A 282 4.28 20.54 -18.11
N LEU A 283 5.42 20.00 -17.65
CA LEU A 283 6.59 19.74 -18.50
C LEU A 283 6.70 18.24 -18.73
N ALA A 284 6.60 17.82 -19.97
CA ALA A 284 6.72 16.42 -20.37
C ALA A 284 7.92 16.20 -21.28
N ARG A 285 8.78 15.24 -20.96
CA ARG A 285 9.96 14.86 -21.76
C ARG A 285 9.63 14.48 -23.20
N SER A 286 8.41 14.01 -23.42
CA SER A 286 7.88 13.59 -24.72
C SER A 286 6.39 14.00 -24.81
N VAL A 287 5.61 13.27 -25.57
CA VAL A 287 4.14 13.41 -25.56
C VAL A 287 3.53 12.90 -24.24
N GLN A 288 2.34 13.37 -23.90
CA GLN A 288 1.59 12.86 -22.76
C GLN A 288 1.23 11.38 -22.99
N LEU A 289 1.23 10.59 -21.93
CA LEU A 289 0.92 9.16 -21.97
C LEU A 289 1.69 8.41 -23.08
N SER A 290 3.00 8.63 -23.21
CA SER A 290 3.84 8.11 -24.30
C SER A 290 3.83 6.58 -24.49
N LYS A 291 3.22 5.83 -23.58
CA LYS A 291 3.07 4.36 -23.63
C LYS A 291 1.67 3.91 -24.08
N GLU A 292 0.76 4.86 -24.28
CA GLU A 292 -0.62 4.63 -24.69
C GLU A 292 -0.82 5.07 -26.16
N ASP A 293 -2.06 4.99 -26.64
CA ASP A 293 -2.40 5.49 -27.97
C ASP A 293 -2.10 6.99 -28.07
N PRO A 294 -1.35 7.45 -29.07
CA PRO A 294 -1.02 8.86 -29.27
C PRO A 294 -2.25 9.81 -29.32
N ALA A 295 -3.39 9.32 -29.79
CA ALA A 295 -4.63 10.09 -29.84
C ALA A 295 -5.12 10.47 -28.43
N LEU A 296 -4.91 9.60 -27.43
CA LEU A 296 -5.25 9.90 -26.03
C LEU A 296 -4.37 11.03 -25.48
N GLY A 297 -3.07 10.99 -25.75
CA GLY A 297 -2.14 12.04 -25.34
C GLY A 297 -2.50 13.39 -25.94
N ALA A 298 -2.79 13.43 -27.26
CA ALA A 298 -3.19 14.65 -27.96
C ALA A 298 -4.54 15.22 -27.46
N ALA A 299 -5.52 14.36 -27.17
CA ALA A 299 -6.79 14.79 -26.62
C ALA A 299 -6.64 15.41 -25.23
N LEU A 300 -5.80 14.79 -24.37
CA LEU A 300 -5.54 15.31 -23.03
C LEU A 300 -4.84 16.67 -23.05
N VAL A 301 -3.88 16.89 -23.93
CA VAL A 301 -3.23 18.20 -24.07
C VAL A 301 -4.28 19.28 -24.33
N ARG A 302 -5.19 19.07 -25.31
CA ARG A 302 -6.26 20.02 -25.61
C ARG A 302 -7.17 20.29 -24.41
N ILE A 303 -7.58 19.23 -23.70
CA ILE A 303 -8.44 19.38 -22.51
C ILE A 303 -7.73 20.21 -21.43
N PHE A 304 -6.46 19.94 -21.15
CA PHE A 304 -5.71 20.70 -20.17
C PHE A 304 -5.55 22.18 -20.56
N GLU A 305 -5.30 22.46 -21.84
CA GLU A 305 -5.18 23.83 -22.35
C GLU A 305 -6.55 24.55 -22.32
N GLU A 306 -7.64 23.87 -22.68
CA GLU A 306 -9.01 24.38 -22.57
C GLU A 306 -9.41 24.69 -21.12
N GLU A 307 -8.94 23.89 -20.16
CA GLU A 307 -9.14 24.12 -18.73
C GLU A 307 -8.15 25.17 -18.14
N GLY A 308 -7.23 25.72 -18.94
CA GLY A 308 -6.35 26.82 -18.57
C GLY A 308 -4.95 26.40 -18.08
N ALA A 309 -4.57 25.13 -18.15
CA ALA A 309 -3.21 24.69 -17.88
C ALA A 309 -2.28 25.02 -19.07
N ARG A 310 -1.00 25.25 -18.77
CA ARG A 310 0.05 25.34 -19.78
C ARG A 310 0.75 24.01 -19.94
N VAL A 311 0.80 23.45 -21.16
CA VAL A 311 1.44 22.15 -21.43
C VAL A 311 2.68 22.35 -22.32
N LEU A 312 3.83 21.93 -21.84
CA LEU A 312 5.11 21.96 -22.55
C LEU A 312 5.54 20.53 -22.87
N LEU A 313 5.31 20.11 -24.10
CA LEU A 313 5.77 18.81 -24.60
C LEU A 313 7.25 18.88 -24.99
N ASN A 314 7.91 17.72 -25.04
CA ASN A 314 9.33 17.57 -25.39
C ASN A 314 10.23 18.51 -24.58
N THR A 315 9.85 18.80 -23.35
CA THR A 315 10.51 19.76 -22.47
C THR A 315 10.96 19.07 -21.17
N VAL A 316 12.25 19.18 -20.88
CA VAL A 316 12.85 18.78 -19.61
C VAL A 316 13.60 19.98 -19.08
N PRO A 317 13.52 20.32 -17.79
CA PRO A 317 14.40 21.35 -17.22
C PRO A 317 15.87 20.93 -17.33
N ASP A 318 16.71 21.88 -17.74
CA ASP A 318 18.17 21.73 -17.73
C ASP A 318 18.72 21.84 -16.30
N GLU A 319 18.04 22.66 -15.47
CA GLU A 319 18.37 22.90 -14.07
C GLU A 319 17.10 23.27 -13.29
N VAL A 320 17.07 22.89 -12.01
CA VAL A 320 16.04 23.30 -11.05
C VAL A 320 16.70 23.84 -9.81
N THR A 321 16.32 25.07 -9.41
CA THR A 321 16.78 25.70 -8.16
C THR A 321 15.59 26.16 -7.33
N HIS A 322 15.83 26.46 -6.05
CA HIS A 322 14.83 27.01 -5.14
C HIS A 322 15.43 28.19 -4.37
N ASP A 323 14.82 29.37 -4.47
CA ASP A 323 15.34 30.62 -3.88
C ASP A 323 14.87 30.87 -2.43
N GLY A 324 14.25 29.87 -1.80
CA GLY A 324 13.66 29.96 -0.45
C GLY A 324 12.14 30.20 -0.50
N ARG A 325 11.60 30.61 -1.66
CA ARG A 325 10.18 30.87 -1.90
C ARG A 325 9.65 30.12 -3.11
N ASP A 326 10.33 30.31 -4.25
CA ASP A 326 9.90 29.81 -5.56
C ASP A 326 10.88 28.79 -6.12
N PHE A 327 10.37 27.83 -6.84
CA PHE A 327 11.16 26.97 -7.74
C PHE A 327 11.40 27.70 -9.05
N ILE A 328 12.63 27.61 -9.52
CA ILE A 328 13.09 28.20 -10.79
C ILE A 328 13.54 27.03 -11.67
N LEU A 329 12.82 26.80 -12.74
CA LEU A 329 13.13 25.75 -13.71
C LEU A 329 13.65 26.42 -14.97
N THR A 330 14.90 26.17 -15.33
CA THR A 330 15.51 26.62 -16.57
C THR A 330 15.38 25.55 -17.64
N SER A 331 14.90 25.90 -18.82
CA SER A 331 14.73 24.96 -19.93
C SER A 331 14.83 25.69 -21.27
N GLN A 332 14.84 24.95 -22.38
CA GLN A 332 14.77 25.50 -23.73
C GLN A 332 13.50 26.34 -23.97
N ALA A 333 12.42 26.07 -23.23
CA ALA A 333 11.18 26.86 -23.28
C ALA A 333 11.25 28.17 -22.46
N GLY A 334 12.41 28.51 -21.92
CA GLY A 334 12.67 29.64 -21.05
C GLY A 334 12.66 29.31 -19.57
N VAL A 335 12.60 30.33 -18.72
CA VAL A 335 12.57 30.21 -17.28
C VAL A 335 11.12 30.15 -16.79
N ILE A 336 10.84 29.15 -15.96
CA ILE A 336 9.53 28.94 -15.34
C ILE A 336 9.71 29.13 -13.83
N ARG A 337 8.81 29.88 -13.20
CA ARG A 337 8.73 30.08 -11.76
C ARG A 337 7.44 29.50 -11.22
N ALA A 338 7.51 28.80 -10.09
CA ALA A 338 6.37 28.22 -9.41
C ALA A 338 6.62 28.16 -7.90
N ASP A 339 5.59 28.34 -7.10
CA ASP A 339 5.71 28.23 -5.65
C ASP A 339 5.71 26.78 -5.16
N ARG A 340 5.32 25.84 -6.03
CA ARG A 340 5.47 24.38 -5.78
C ARG A 340 5.89 23.65 -7.05
N LEU A 341 6.65 22.57 -6.83
CA LEU A 341 7.10 21.68 -7.89
C LEU A 341 6.71 20.23 -7.57
N LEU A 342 5.94 19.62 -8.45
CA LEU A 342 5.59 18.20 -8.39
C LEU A 342 6.43 17.39 -9.38
N VAL A 343 7.13 16.37 -8.88
CA VAL A 343 7.89 15.42 -9.69
C VAL A 343 7.10 14.11 -9.81
N ALA A 344 6.60 13.83 -11.02
CA ALA A 344 5.77 12.65 -11.30
C ALA A 344 6.22 11.93 -12.58
N THR A 345 7.54 11.71 -12.71
CA THR A 345 8.21 11.17 -13.91
C THR A 345 8.15 9.64 -14.02
N GLY A 346 7.76 8.94 -12.97
CA GLY A 346 7.66 7.48 -12.93
C GLY A 346 7.84 6.90 -11.54
N ARG A 347 8.08 5.60 -11.48
CA ARG A 347 8.26 4.86 -10.23
C ARG A 347 9.51 3.97 -10.31
N GLN A 348 10.21 3.85 -9.18
CA GLN A 348 11.38 3.00 -8.99
C GLN A 348 11.03 1.85 -8.05
N PRO A 349 11.28 0.59 -8.43
CA PRO A 349 11.06 -0.57 -7.55
C PRO A 349 11.86 -0.49 -6.25
N ASN A 350 11.27 -0.96 -5.14
CA ASN A 350 11.93 -1.00 -3.83
C ASN A 350 12.69 -2.33 -3.66
N THR A 351 13.72 -2.53 -4.44
CA THR A 351 14.48 -3.79 -4.53
C THR A 351 15.94 -3.66 -4.12
N GLU A 352 16.50 -2.47 -4.13
CA GLU A 352 17.93 -2.22 -3.95
C GLU A 352 18.49 -2.66 -2.58
N ARG A 353 17.64 -2.70 -1.53
CA ARG A 353 18.06 -3.10 -0.18
C ARG A 353 17.88 -4.58 0.13
N LEU A 354 17.25 -5.32 -0.79
CA LEU A 354 16.87 -6.71 -0.55
C LEU A 354 18.04 -7.70 -0.62
N GLY A 355 19.17 -7.35 -1.26
CA GLY A 355 20.30 -8.27 -1.46
C GLY A 355 19.98 -9.38 -2.48
N LEU A 356 19.21 -9.05 -3.53
CA LEU A 356 18.71 -10.01 -4.53
C LEU A 356 19.84 -10.71 -5.30
N GLU A 357 20.98 -10.06 -5.44
CA GLU A 357 22.19 -10.59 -6.05
C GLU A 357 22.73 -11.84 -5.34
N LYS A 358 22.58 -11.90 -4.00
CA LYS A 358 23.03 -13.05 -3.19
C LYS A 358 22.30 -14.34 -3.52
N ILE A 359 21.06 -14.22 -4.02
CA ILE A 359 20.17 -15.35 -4.26
C ILE A 359 19.91 -15.58 -5.75
N GLY A 360 20.68 -14.91 -6.62
CA GLY A 360 20.58 -15.09 -8.08
C GLY A 360 19.30 -14.55 -8.72
N VAL A 361 18.57 -13.66 -8.04
CA VAL A 361 17.40 -12.98 -8.60
C VAL A 361 17.86 -11.86 -9.52
N GLN A 362 17.53 -11.97 -10.80
CA GLN A 362 17.84 -10.96 -11.80
C GLN A 362 16.92 -9.76 -11.71
N THR A 363 17.49 -8.57 -11.89
CA THR A 363 16.76 -7.31 -12.02
C THR A 363 17.05 -6.66 -13.36
N GLY A 364 16.05 -5.95 -13.91
CA GLY A 364 16.24 -5.10 -15.08
C GLY A 364 17.05 -3.85 -14.73
N HIS A 365 17.42 -3.07 -15.74
CA HIS A 365 18.19 -1.82 -15.59
C HIS A 365 17.51 -0.76 -14.68
N ASN A 366 16.21 -0.84 -14.51
CA ASN A 366 15.43 0.03 -13.61
C ASN A 366 15.24 -0.57 -12.20
N GLY A 367 15.91 -1.68 -11.87
CA GLY A 367 15.79 -2.39 -10.60
C GLY A 367 14.56 -3.29 -10.47
N ALA A 368 13.68 -3.37 -11.47
CA ALA A 368 12.54 -4.28 -11.42
C ALA A 368 12.98 -5.74 -11.47
N VAL A 369 12.39 -6.59 -10.63
CA VAL A 369 12.67 -8.02 -10.63
C VAL A 369 12.20 -8.64 -11.96
N VAL A 370 13.06 -9.40 -12.62
CA VAL A 370 12.71 -10.15 -13.84
C VAL A 370 11.88 -11.36 -13.45
N ILE A 371 10.70 -11.49 -14.07
CA ILE A 371 9.74 -12.55 -13.78
C ILE A 371 9.23 -13.21 -15.06
N ASP A 372 8.80 -14.47 -14.96
CA ASP A 372 8.07 -15.18 -16.00
C ASP A 372 6.56 -14.86 -15.98
N ASN A 373 5.78 -15.47 -16.88
CA ASN A 373 4.33 -15.32 -16.95
C ASN A 373 3.56 -15.91 -15.75
N ARG A 374 4.26 -16.62 -14.86
CA ARG A 374 3.74 -17.15 -13.59
C ARG A 374 4.27 -16.36 -12.39
N MET A 375 4.85 -15.20 -12.62
CA MET A 375 5.45 -14.33 -11.59
C MET A 375 6.62 -14.98 -10.83
N ARG A 376 7.30 -15.97 -11.42
CA ARG A 376 8.49 -16.58 -10.83
C ARG A 376 9.72 -15.79 -11.22
N THR A 377 10.65 -15.63 -10.28
CA THR A 377 11.95 -15.02 -10.53
C THR A 377 12.92 -15.98 -11.21
N SER A 378 14.11 -15.46 -11.57
CA SER A 378 15.22 -16.25 -12.10
C SER A 378 15.92 -17.14 -11.08
N ALA A 379 15.65 -16.97 -9.76
CA ALA A 379 16.28 -17.79 -8.73
C ALA A 379 15.81 -19.26 -8.84
N ASP A 380 16.77 -20.18 -8.84
CA ASP A 380 16.51 -21.61 -8.81
C ASP A 380 16.56 -22.13 -7.36
N TYR A 381 15.48 -22.77 -6.94
CA TYR A 381 15.37 -23.37 -5.61
C TYR A 381 15.38 -24.88 -5.76
N GLY A 382 16.54 -25.52 -5.92
CA GLY A 382 16.79 -26.95 -5.97
C GLY A 382 15.60 -27.89 -5.72
N GLY A 383 14.76 -28.10 -6.73
CA GLY A 383 13.55 -28.93 -6.69
C GLY A 383 12.24 -28.26 -6.24
N GLY A 384 12.25 -26.98 -5.87
CA GLY A 384 11.06 -26.23 -5.44
C GLY A 384 10.93 -24.90 -6.20
N LYS A 385 9.89 -24.71 -6.93
CA LYS A 385 9.60 -23.62 -7.87
C LYS A 385 9.50 -22.23 -7.20
N GLY A 386 10.39 -21.36 -7.60
CA GLY A 386 10.57 -19.93 -7.57
C GLY A 386 9.71 -18.97 -6.71
N GLN A 387 10.35 -17.87 -6.33
CA GLN A 387 9.74 -16.68 -5.72
C GLN A 387 8.72 -16.01 -6.65
N ARG A 388 7.71 -15.39 -6.06
CA ARG A 388 6.73 -14.60 -6.79
C ARG A 388 6.85 -13.12 -6.44
N THR A 389 6.74 -12.26 -7.44
CA THR A 389 6.62 -10.81 -7.23
C THR A 389 5.26 -10.34 -7.70
N SER A 390 4.62 -9.43 -6.98
CA SER A 390 3.47 -8.68 -7.44
C SER A 390 3.91 -7.26 -7.81
N GLY A 391 4.61 -7.11 -8.91
CA GLY A 391 4.89 -5.81 -9.50
C GLY A 391 4.25 -5.76 -10.88
N ARG A 392 3.49 -4.73 -11.21
CA ARG A 392 3.14 -4.48 -12.60
C ARG A 392 4.43 -4.29 -13.39
N SER A 393 4.78 -5.28 -14.18
CA SER A 393 5.73 -5.06 -15.27
C SER A 393 5.11 -3.98 -16.18
N PRO A 394 5.82 -2.91 -16.54
CA PRO A 394 5.33 -2.02 -17.57
C PRO A 394 5.34 -2.77 -18.90
N GLY A 395 4.14 -3.00 -19.42
CA GLY A 395 3.97 -3.40 -20.81
C GLY A 395 4.03 -4.89 -21.09
N ILE A 396 2.96 -5.62 -20.83
CA ILE A 396 2.56 -6.72 -21.72
C ILE A 396 1.95 -6.03 -22.94
N GLY A 397 2.79 -5.69 -23.91
CA GLY A 397 2.36 -5.37 -25.24
C GLY A 397 1.59 -6.57 -25.78
N ARG A 398 0.29 -6.48 -25.94
CA ARG A 398 -0.46 -7.39 -26.81
C ARG A 398 0.14 -7.26 -28.21
N LYS A 399 0.95 -8.22 -28.61
CA LYS A 399 1.12 -8.48 -30.05
C LYS A 399 -0.26 -8.93 -30.54
N ARG A 400 -0.93 -8.05 -31.26
CA ARG A 400 -2.02 -8.47 -32.15
C ARG A 400 -1.33 -9.20 -33.31
N GLY A 401 -1.62 -10.49 -33.47
CA GLY A 401 -1.43 -11.20 -34.71
C GLY A 401 -2.56 -10.81 -35.68
#